data_d4205c970f17bd6e45afac3ac108235c
#
_entry.id   d4205c970f17bd6e45afac3ac108235c
#
_cell.length_a   1.000
_cell.length_b   1.000
_cell.length_c   1.000
_cell.angle_alpha   90.00
_cell.angle_beta   90.00
_cell.angle_gamma   90.00
#
_symmetry.space_group_name_H-M   'P 1'
#
loop_
_entity.id
_entity.type
_entity.pdbx_description
1 polymer ?
#
loop_
_entity_poly.entity_id
_entity_poly.type
_entity_poly.pdbx_seq_one_letter_code
_entity_poly.pdbx_strand_id
1 'polypeptide(L)'
;MSNNPYTPPTAEVRDRDPERIGSSWKAVSLGVLTDFAGTFVGGIVVYALLGSWLASDGAEPGQLDESLVQSTMYLTVSLVVGMCFTVLGGFIAARISRHRGYWHAFLTGVVVLILGEVLISFSPDGYPLSYRIIGDLLTIPAAMLGGRIWVSARARRS
;
A
#
# COMPACT_ATOMS: atom_id res chain seq x y z
N MET A 1 -44.06 -35.72 -37.04
CA MET A 1 -43.50 -34.55 -36.35
C MET A 1 -43.08 -35.03 -34.98
N SER A 2 -41.78 -35.21 -34.77
CA SER A 2 -41.24 -35.74 -33.51
C SER A 2 -41.07 -34.58 -32.51
N ASN A 3 -41.95 -34.47 -31.49
CA ASN A 3 -41.73 -33.59 -30.38
C ASN A 3 -40.62 -34.19 -29.52
N ASN A 4 -39.39 -33.77 -29.72
CA ASN A 4 -38.30 -34.12 -28.83
C ASN A 4 -38.41 -33.28 -27.54
N PRO A 5 -38.76 -33.86 -26.37
CA PRO A 5 -38.91 -33.13 -25.12
C PRO A 5 -37.57 -32.76 -24.46
N TYR A 6 -36.45 -33.15 -25.08
CA TYR A 6 -35.11 -32.85 -24.59
C TYR A 6 -34.46 -31.81 -25.48
N THR A 7 -34.86 -30.54 -25.36
CA THR A 7 -34.04 -29.43 -25.80
C THR A 7 -33.07 -29.14 -24.65
N PRO A 8 -31.77 -29.43 -24.78
CA PRO A 8 -30.82 -29.09 -23.73
C PRO A 8 -30.84 -27.57 -23.55
N PRO A 9 -30.80 -27.07 -22.31
CA PRO A 9 -30.71 -25.65 -22.08
C PRO A 9 -29.44 -25.15 -22.79
N THR A 10 -29.61 -24.21 -23.72
CA THR A 10 -28.49 -23.48 -24.31
C THR A 10 -27.84 -22.70 -23.18
N ALA A 11 -26.83 -23.31 -22.53
CA ALA A 11 -25.97 -22.60 -21.65
C ALA A 11 -25.26 -21.51 -22.49
N GLU A 12 -25.74 -20.29 -22.39
CA GLU A 12 -24.98 -19.15 -22.90
C GLU A 12 -23.61 -19.21 -22.23
N VAL A 13 -22.62 -19.69 -22.95
CA VAL A 13 -21.23 -19.54 -22.57
C VAL A 13 -20.96 -18.03 -22.63
N ARG A 14 -21.20 -17.36 -21.51
CA ARG A 14 -20.84 -15.96 -21.34
C ARG A 14 -19.33 -15.90 -21.51
N ASP A 15 -18.88 -15.55 -22.74
CA ASP A 15 -17.47 -15.30 -23.01
C ASP A 15 -16.94 -14.39 -21.90
N ARG A 16 -15.93 -14.86 -21.20
CA ARG A 16 -15.26 -14.07 -20.15
C ARG A 16 -14.63 -12.89 -20.84
N ASP A 17 -15.24 -11.71 -20.66
CA ASP A 17 -14.78 -10.44 -21.17
C ASP A 17 -13.25 -10.31 -21.02
N PRO A 18 -12.48 -10.24 -22.12
CA PRO A 18 -11.03 -10.05 -22.07
C PRO A 18 -10.61 -8.73 -21.41
N GLU A 19 -11.52 -7.74 -21.28
CA GLU A 19 -11.28 -6.50 -20.56
C GLU A 19 -10.96 -6.66 -19.07
N ARG A 20 -11.22 -7.84 -18.48
CA ARG A 20 -10.99 -8.09 -17.06
C ARG A 20 -9.52 -8.27 -16.66
N ILE A 21 -8.63 -8.60 -17.59
CA ILE A 21 -7.20 -8.83 -17.30
C ILE A 21 -6.46 -7.48 -17.16
N GLY A 22 -6.82 -6.46 -17.91
CA GLY A 22 -6.22 -5.13 -17.83
C GLY A 22 -6.51 -4.36 -16.53
N SER A 23 -7.60 -4.70 -15.83
CA SER A 23 -8.00 -4.06 -14.58
C SER A 23 -7.11 -4.45 -13.38
N SER A 24 -6.54 -5.65 -13.36
CA SER A 24 -5.76 -6.17 -12.23
C SER A 24 -4.43 -5.46 -12.05
N TRP A 25 -3.68 -5.26 -13.12
CA TRP A 25 -2.40 -4.54 -13.09
C TRP A 25 -2.59 -3.07 -12.72
N LYS A 26 -3.58 -2.41 -13.31
CA LYS A 26 -3.91 -1.02 -12.98
C LYS A 26 -4.24 -0.85 -11.50
N ALA A 27 -4.95 -1.81 -10.91
CA ALA A 27 -5.31 -1.77 -9.51
C ALA A 27 -4.08 -1.81 -8.59
N VAL A 28 -3.17 -2.76 -8.82
CA VAL A 28 -1.93 -2.88 -8.02
C VAL A 28 -1.03 -1.68 -8.25
N SER A 29 -0.79 -1.28 -9.52
CA SER A 29 0.09 -0.14 -9.83
C SER A 29 -0.39 1.17 -9.21
N LEU A 30 -1.70 1.46 -9.25
CA LEU A 30 -2.25 2.66 -8.61
C LEU A 30 -2.19 2.57 -7.08
N GLY A 31 -2.39 1.39 -6.49
CA GLY A 31 -2.20 1.18 -5.07
C GLY A 31 -0.77 1.45 -4.63
N VAL A 32 0.21 0.88 -5.34
CA VAL A 32 1.64 1.08 -5.10
C VAL A 32 2.02 2.55 -5.28
N LEU A 33 1.57 3.18 -6.37
CA LEU A 33 1.85 4.60 -6.63
C LEU A 33 1.29 5.50 -5.52
N THR A 34 0.10 5.21 -5.03
CA THR A 34 -0.51 5.97 -3.92
C THR A 34 0.29 5.82 -2.64
N ASP A 35 0.73 4.61 -2.33
CA ASP A 35 1.57 4.34 -1.16
C ASP A 35 2.89 5.10 -1.25
N PHE A 36 3.63 4.94 -2.35
CA PHE A 36 4.93 5.60 -2.52
C PHE A 36 4.82 7.12 -2.56
N ALA A 37 3.91 7.68 -3.36
CA ALA A 37 3.72 9.12 -3.44
C ALA A 37 3.29 9.71 -2.10
N GLY A 38 2.36 9.05 -1.41
CA GLY A 38 1.89 9.47 -0.10
C GLY A 38 2.98 9.38 0.97
N THR A 39 3.69 8.27 1.04
CA THR A 39 4.80 8.08 1.99
C THR A 39 5.93 9.07 1.73
N PHE A 40 6.25 9.35 0.47
CA PHE A 40 7.28 10.33 0.11
C PHE A 40 6.87 11.75 0.53
N VAL A 41 5.66 12.18 0.18
CA VAL A 41 5.14 13.51 0.59
C VAL A 41 4.99 13.59 2.10
N GLY A 42 4.44 12.56 2.74
CA GLY A 42 4.32 12.47 4.19
C GLY A 42 5.67 12.52 4.89
N GLY A 43 6.66 11.80 4.35
CA GLY A 43 8.05 11.83 4.84
C GLY A 43 8.68 13.22 4.79
N ILE A 44 8.50 13.95 3.68
CA ILE A 44 8.97 15.34 3.57
C ILE A 44 8.32 16.22 4.64
N VAL A 45 7.01 16.09 4.86
CA VAL A 45 6.30 16.88 5.87
C VAL A 45 6.80 16.54 7.28
N VAL A 46 6.94 15.26 7.61
CA VAL A 46 7.47 14.82 8.93
C VAL A 46 8.91 15.33 9.12
N TYR A 47 9.75 15.19 8.10
CA TYR A 47 11.12 15.68 8.13
C TYR A 47 11.18 17.20 8.37
N ALA A 48 10.38 17.97 7.62
CA ALA A 48 10.35 19.42 7.75
C ALA A 48 9.86 19.88 9.13
N LEU A 49 8.83 19.25 9.66
CA LEU A 49 8.27 19.60 10.98
C LEU A 49 9.23 19.24 12.12
N LEU A 50 9.72 18.02 12.15
CA LEU A 50 10.59 17.56 13.23
C LEU A 50 12.01 18.12 13.08
N GLY A 51 12.50 18.30 11.86
CA GLY A 51 13.78 18.95 11.60
C GLY A 51 13.77 20.41 12.01
N SER A 52 12.71 21.17 11.71
CA SER A 52 12.59 22.56 12.16
C SER A 52 12.49 22.68 13.68
N TRP A 53 11.80 21.75 14.34
CA TRP A 53 11.74 21.69 15.78
C TRP A 53 13.13 21.41 16.40
N LEU A 54 13.86 20.43 15.86
CA LEU A 54 15.19 20.06 16.33
C LEU A 54 16.20 21.20 16.10
N ALA A 55 16.11 21.89 14.97
CA ALA A 55 16.93 23.06 14.66
C ALA A 55 16.66 24.23 15.64
N SER A 56 15.39 24.41 16.05
CA SER A 56 15.04 25.44 17.05
C SER A 56 15.55 25.10 18.45
N ASP A 57 15.78 23.81 18.73
CA ASP A 57 16.34 23.31 20.02
C ASP A 57 17.88 23.28 20.00
N GLY A 58 18.52 23.85 18.95
CA GLY A 58 19.96 24.09 18.87
C GLY A 58 20.77 23.03 18.14
N ALA A 59 20.12 22.13 17.39
CA ALA A 59 20.84 21.16 16.57
C ALA A 59 21.55 21.86 15.39
N GLU A 60 22.80 21.50 15.16
CA GLU A 60 23.57 22.04 14.03
C GLU A 60 23.04 21.50 12.70
N PRO A 61 22.94 22.34 11.64
CA PRO A 61 22.41 21.94 10.34
C PRO A 61 23.09 20.71 9.73
N GLY A 62 24.38 20.51 9.99
CA GLY A 62 25.15 19.36 9.48
C GLY A 62 24.90 18.04 10.21
N GLN A 63 24.20 18.06 11.34
CA GLN A 63 23.93 16.87 12.18
C GLN A 63 22.44 16.53 12.22
N LEU A 64 21.59 17.32 11.56
CA LEU A 64 20.14 17.15 11.60
C LEU A 64 19.69 15.76 11.10
N ASP A 65 20.26 15.31 9.98
CA ASP A 65 19.88 14.03 9.37
C ASP A 65 20.19 12.85 10.29
N GLU A 66 21.40 12.83 10.87
CA GLU A 66 21.80 11.77 11.80
C GLU A 66 20.96 11.81 13.09
N SER A 67 20.71 13.01 13.62
CA SER A 67 19.90 13.20 14.81
C SER A 67 18.46 12.77 14.60
N LEU A 68 17.88 13.03 13.42
CA LEU A 68 16.53 12.58 13.08
C LEU A 68 16.45 11.06 12.95
N VAL A 69 17.36 10.43 12.22
CA VAL A 69 17.35 8.97 11.99
C VAL A 69 17.57 8.20 13.32
N GLN A 70 18.23 8.80 14.29
CA GLN A 70 18.39 8.25 15.64
C GLN A 70 17.21 8.56 16.57
N SER A 71 16.37 9.53 16.22
CA SER A 71 15.22 9.93 17.05
C SER A 71 14.11 8.90 16.99
N THR A 72 13.78 8.30 18.13
CA THR A 72 12.64 7.39 18.27
C THR A 72 11.33 8.05 17.87
N MET A 73 11.17 9.35 18.15
CA MET A 73 9.99 10.11 17.77
C MET A 73 9.86 10.20 16.24
N TYR A 74 10.93 10.57 15.54
CA TYR A 74 10.94 10.65 14.08
C TYR A 74 10.62 9.29 13.45
N LEU A 75 11.28 8.23 13.91
CA LEU A 75 11.08 6.87 13.41
C LEU A 75 9.62 6.41 13.63
N THR A 76 9.07 6.66 14.82
CA THR A 76 7.69 6.25 15.13
C THR A 76 6.67 7.00 14.28
N VAL A 77 6.79 8.33 14.17
CA VAL A 77 5.87 9.14 13.37
C VAL A 77 5.97 8.78 11.89
N SER A 78 7.18 8.62 11.37
CA SER A 78 7.40 8.20 9.97
C SER A 78 6.80 6.82 9.69
N LEU A 79 6.95 5.87 10.61
CA LEU A 79 6.35 4.55 10.48
C LEU A 79 4.82 4.63 10.44
N VAL A 80 4.21 5.39 11.35
CA VAL A 80 2.74 5.56 11.40
C VAL A 80 2.24 6.21 10.12
N VAL A 81 2.89 7.28 9.65
CA VAL A 81 2.53 7.96 8.40
C VAL A 81 2.66 7.01 7.21
N GLY A 82 3.78 6.29 7.09
CA GLY A 82 3.96 5.28 6.04
C GLY A 82 2.87 4.21 6.08
N MET A 83 2.56 3.64 7.25
CA MET A 83 1.49 2.65 7.39
C MET A 83 0.11 3.19 6.99
N CYS A 84 -0.20 4.45 7.27
CA CYS A 84 -1.45 5.08 6.81
C CYS A 84 -1.54 5.09 5.28
N PHE A 85 -0.44 5.42 4.59
CA PHE A 85 -0.42 5.41 3.13
C PHE A 85 -0.43 3.99 2.56
N THR A 86 0.18 3.02 3.22
CA THR A 86 0.08 1.61 2.84
C THR A 86 -1.36 1.09 2.95
N VAL A 87 -2.10 1.47 4.00
CA VAL A 87 -3.54 1.19 4.13
C VAL A 87 -4.32 1.83 2.99
N LEU A 88 -4.04 3.09 2.65
CA LEU A 88 -4.68 3.80 1.54
C LEU A 88 -4.37 3.14 0.19
N GLY A 89 -3.14 2.74 -0.06
CA GLY A 89 -2.72 2.01 -1.25
C GLY A 89 -3.48 0.70 -1.42
N GLY A 90 -3.56 -0.10 -0.36
CA GLY A 90 -4.35 -1.34 -0.33
C GLY A 90 -5.85 -1.12 -0.55
N PHE A 91 -6.40 -0.05 0.03
CA PHE A 91 -7.80 0.35 -0.18
C PHE A 91 -8.08 0.73 -1.64
N ILE A 92 -7.20 1.52 -2.28
CA ILE A 92 -7.34 1.92 -3.68
C ILE A 92 -7.23 0.72 -4.61
N ALA A 93 -6.25 -0.16 -4.38
CA ALA A 93 -6.10 -1.40 -5.14
C ALA A 93 -7.36 -2.26 -5.07
N ALA A 94 -7.92 -2.45 -3.86
CA ALA A 94 -9.15 -3.20 -3.66
C ALA A 94 -10.36 -2.56 -4.34
N ARG A 95 -10.45 -1.21 -4.32
CA ARG A 95 -11.53 -0.45 -4.95
C ARG A 95 -11.55 -0.60 -6.47
N ILE A 96 -10.38 -0.56 -7.10
CA ILE A 96 -10.25 -0.61 -8.55
C ILE A 96 -10.47 -2.02 -9.08
N SER A 97 -10.04 -3.04 -8.35
CA SER A 97 -10.08 -4.44 -8.80
C SER A 97 -11.50 -5.03 -8.98
N ARG A 98 -12.54 -4.42 -8.44
CA ARG A 98 -13.96 -4.82 -8.45
C ARG A 98 -14.26 -6.27 -8.00
N HIS A 99 -13.39 -7.22 -8.38
CA HIS A 99 -13.47 -8.62 -8.04
C HIS A 99 -12.21 -9.04 -7.28
N ARG A 100 -12.14 -9.75 -6.25
CA ARG A 100 -10.96 -10.14 -5.47
C ARG A 100 -10.17 -8.96 -4.90
N GLY A 101 -10.85 -7.92 -4.43
CA GLY A 101 -10.19 -6.71 -3.87
C GLY A 101 -9.15 -7.02 -2.79
N TYR A 102 -9.44 -7.99 -1.94
CA TYR A 102 -8.52 -8.44 -0.89
C TYR A 102 -7.19 -8.99 -1.42
N TRP A 103 -7.26 -9.76 -2.54
CA TRP A 103 -6.06 -10.30 -3.19
C TRP A 103 -5.18 -9.21 -3.81
N HIS A 104 -5.81 -8.18 -4.39
CA HIS A 104 -5.06 -7.06 -4.98
C HIS A 104 -4.42 -6.19 -3.89
N ALA A 105 -5.08 -6.01 -2.74
CA ALA A 105 -4.48 -5.35 -1.60
C ALA A 105 -3.25 -6.13 -1.06
N PHE A 106 -3.35 -7.46 -0.96
CA PHE A 106 -2.21 -8.30 -0.61
C PHE A 106 -1.04 -8.14 -1.60
N LEU A 107 -1.31 -8.24 -2.91
CA LEU A 107 -0.28 -8.05 -3.95
C LEU A 107 0.34 -6.66 -3.87
N THR A 108 -0.45 -5.62 -3.60
CA THR A 108 0.08 -4.26 -3.39
C THR A 108 1.05 -4.24 -2.22
N GLY A 109 0.71 -4.83 -1.08
CA GLY A 109 1.60 -4.93 0.07
C GLY A 109 2.91 -5.67 -0.24
N VAL A 110 2.84 -6.77 -0.99
CA VAL A 110 4.05 -7.53 -1.41
C VAL A 110 4.94 -6.68 -2.32
N VAL A 111 4.37 -5.99 -3.30
CA VAL A 111 5.14 -5.13 -4.22
C VAL A 111 5.75 -3.94 -3.48
N VAL A 112 5.00 -3.30 -2.57
CA VAL A 112 5.50 -2.20 -1.73
C VAL A 112 6.68 -2.66 -0.87
N LEU A 113 6.56 -3.83 -0.24
CA LEU A 113 7.64 -4.39 0.57
C LEU A 113 8.91 -4.65 -0.26
N ILE A 114 8.79 -5.29 -1.41
CA ILE A 114 9.95 -5.58 -2.28
C ILE A 114 10.60 -4.27 -2.75
N LEU A 115 9.81 -3.31 -3.21
CA LEU A 115 10.34 -2.02 -3.68
C LEU A 115 10.95 -1.22 -2.52
N GLY A 116 10.36 -1.27 -1.33
CA GLY A 116 10.89 -0.64 -0.12
C GLY A 116 12.28 -1.17 0.22
N GLU A 117 12.44 -2.48 0.25
CA GLU A 117 13.75 -3.13 0.50
C GLU A 117 14.79 -2.79 -0.56
N VAL A 118 14.38 -2.75 -1.84
CA VAL A 118 15.28 -2.32 -2.93
C VAL A 118 15.74 -0.87 -2.73
N LEU A 119 14.83 0.05 -2.40
CA LEU A 119 15.17 1.47 -2.17
C LEU A 119 16.07 1.64 -0.95
N ILE A 120 15.79 0.96 0.16
CA ILE A 120 16.62 1.01 1.37
C ILE A 120 18.04 0.48 1.09
N SER A 121 18.19 -0.50 0.21
CA SER A 121 19.51 -1.04 -0.15
C SER A 121 20.43 0.00 -0.83
N PHE A 122 19.86 1.06 -1.38
CA PHE A 122 20.61 2.17 -1.97
C PHE A 122 20.88 3.33 -0.99
N SER A 123 20.36 3.26 0.23
CA SER A 123 20.58 4.30 1.25
C SER A 123 21.84 3.98 2.06
N PRO A 124 22.87 4.82 2.03
CA PRO A 124 24.15 4.54 2.69
C PRO A 124 24.06 4.56 4.22
N ASP A 125 23.17 5.34 4.78
CA ASP A 125 23.01 5.50 6.24
C ASP A 125 21.70 4.82 6.68
N GLY A 126 21.85 3.55 7.09
CA GLY A 126 20.74 2.66 7.34
C GLY A 126 19.91 3.03 8.56
N TYR A 127 18.60 3.01 8.39
CA TYR A 127 17.66 2.96 9.50
C TYR A 127 17.98 1.79 10.45
N PRO A 128 17.72 1.93 11.75
CA PRO A 128 17.91 0.85 12.72
C PRO A 128 17.24 -0.45 12.25
N LEU A 129 17.92 -1.58 12.41
CA LEU A 129 17.41 -2.88 11.96
C LEU A 129 16.03 -3.20 12.54
N SER A 130 15.79 -2.82 13.81
CA SER A 130 14.50 -2.99 14.47
C SER A 130 13.36 -2.23 13.75
N TYR A 131 13.62 -1.02 13.29
CA TYR A 131 12.66 -0.22 12.54
C TYR A 131 12.31 -0.87 11.20
N ARG A 132 13.31 -1.37 10.48
CA ARG A 132 13.10 -2.09 9.21
C ARG A 132 12.26 -3.34 9.41
N ILE A 133 12.64 -4.21 10.35
CA ILE A 133 11.90 -5.45 10.64
C ILE A 133 10.44 -5.16 11.00
N ILE A 134 10.18 -4.15 11.83
CA ILE A 134 8.81 -3.78 12.21
C ILE A 134 8.04 -3.27 10.99
N GLY A 135 8.65 -2.41 10.17
CA GLY A 135 8.05 -1.89 8.93
C GLY A 135 7.66 -3.02 7.98
N ASP A 136 8.58 -3.94 7.72
CA ASP A 136 8.37 -5.08 6.82
C ASP A 136 7.24 -6.00 7.30
N LEU A 137 7.24 -6.34 8.58
CA LEU A 137 6.20 -7.18 9.17
C LEU A 137 4.81 -6.55 9.10
N LEU A 138 4.73 -5.21 9.18
CA LEU A 138 3.46 -4.49 9.18
C LEU A 138 2.96 -4.12 7.78
N THR A 139 3.82 -4.05 6.76
CA THR A 139 3.46 -3.58 5.42
C THR A 139 2.35 -4.41 4.79
N ILE A 140 2.47 -5.74 4.76
CA ILE A 140 1.45 -6.61 4.17
C ILE A 140 0.13 -6.55 4.97
N PRO A 141 0.12 -6.71 6.31
CA PRO A 141 -1.09 -6.53 7.11
C PRO A 141 -1.77 -5.17 6.94
N ALA A 142 -1.00 -4.08 6.85
CA ALA A 142 -1.54 -2.74 6.62
C ALA A 142 -2.25 -2.61 5.26
N ALA A 143 -1.62 -3.09 4.18
CA ALA A 143 -2.25 -3.11 2.86
C ALA A 143 -3.55 -3.96 2.86
N MET A 144 -3.52 -5.13 3.50
CA MET A 144 -4.68 -6.01 3.64
C MET A 144 -5.80 -5.38 4.46
N LEU A 145 -5.46 -4.60 5.49
CA LEU A 145 -6.43 -3.82 6.27
C LEU A 145 -7.18 -2.82 5.38
N GLY A 146 -6.46 -2.11 4.50
CA GLY A 146 -7.06 -1.23 3.49
C GLY A 146 -8.05 -1.97 2.59
N GLY A 147 -7.66 -3.13 2.09
CA GLY A 147 -8.53 -4.01 1.30
C GLY A 147 -9.77 -4.46 2.06
N ARG A 148 -9.62 -4.83 3.34
CA ARG A 148 -10.74 -5.22 4.22
C ARG A 148 -11.73 -4.08 4.44
N ILE A 149 -11.24 -2.87 4.68
CA ILE A 149 -12.09 -1.68 4.84
C ILE A 149 -12.97 -1.49 3.62
N TRP A 150 -12.41 -1.56 2.41
CA TRP A 150 -13.19 -1.44 1.18
C TRP A 150 -14.25 -2.54 1.02
N VAL A 151 -13.87 -3.80 1.20
CA VAL A 151 -14.80 -4.94 1.06
C VAL A 151 -15.96 -4.84 2.05
N SER A 152 -15.66 -4.49 3.31
CA SER A 152 -16.69 -4.31 4.34
C SER A 152 -17.61 -3.12 4.06
N ALA A 153 -17.06 -2.00 3.56
CA ALA A 153 -17.85 -0.84 3.19
C ALA A 153 -18.80 -1.11 2.00
N ARG A 154 -18.36 -1.96 1.06
CA ARG A 154 -19.20 -2.37 -0.07
C ARG A 154 -20.33 -3.29 0.36
N ALA A 155 -20.08 -4.25 1.26
CA ALA A 155 -21.09 -5.18 1.75
C ALA A 155 -22.23 -4.50 2.51
N ARG A 156 -22.01 -3.32 3.08
CA ARG A 156 -23.04 -2.54 3.78
C ARG A 156 -23.95 -1.73 2.84
N ARG A 157 -23.61 -1.65 1.56
CA ARG A 157 -24.35 -0.85 0.54
C ARG A 157 -25.16 -1.73 -0.42
N SER A 158 -24.98 -3.04 -0.38
CA SER A 158 -25.76 -4.06 -1.11
C SER A 158 -26.87 -4.63 -0.26
#